data_df03c64f5453dc077407eddb0a25d3a7
#
_entry.id   df03c64f5453dc077407eddb0a25d3a7
#
_cell.length_a   1.000
_cell.length_b   1.000
_cell.length_c   1.000
_cell.angle_alpha   90.00
_cell.angle_beta   90.00
_cell.angle_gamma   90.00
#
_symmetry.space_group_name_H-M   'P 1'
#
loop_
_entity.id
_entity.type
_entity.pdbx_description
1 polymer ?
#
loop_
_entity_poly.entity_id
_entity_poly.type
_entity_poly.pdbx_seq_one_letter_code
_entity_poly.pdbx_strand_id
1 'polypeptide(L)'
;MLSDEMADTELKQALDEARTPHGTVDNVLRVHSLRPNTMKGHMALYKSCLHDDTNTLPEWLQETISSYVSILNSCEYSLLNHWKNAEFLIRDKEKSNKIYFSLKNRKPQDCFTGLELALMQYAEKLTLRPSDIKRADVDLSLIHI
;
A
#
# COMPACT_ATOMS: atom_id res chain seq x y z
N MET A 1 17.23 11.21 9.40
CA MET A 1 17.67 10.00 8.69
C MET A 1 19.19 10.04 8.58
N LEU A 2 19.86 8.91 8.79
CA LEU A 2 21.29 8.81 8.56
C LEU A 2 21.57 8.61 7.06
N SER A 3 22.66 9.18 6.55
CA SER A 3 23.15 8.92 5.19
C SER A 3 23.85 7.57 5.12
N ASP A 4 24.05 7.05 3.91
CA ASP A 4 24.77 5.78 3.68
C ASP A 4 26.22 5.84 4.20
N GLU A 5 26.83 7.04 4.15
CA GLU A 5 28.21 7.29 4.65
C GLU A 5 28.30 7.21 6.18
N MET A 6 27.22 7.55 6.87
CA MET A 6 27.13 7.51 8.35
C MET A 6 26.64 6.16 8.87
N ALA A 7 26.31 5.22 7.97
CA ALA A 7 25.77 3.93 8.33
C ALA A 7 26.87 3.02 8.93
N ASP A 8 26.60 2.46 10.10
CA ASP A 8 27.37 1.35 10.65
C ASP A 8 27.08 0.03 9.91
N THR A 9 27.70 -1.05 10.31
CA THR A 9 27.57 -2.35 9.66
C THR A 9 26.13 -2.86 9.66
N GLU A 10 25.40 -2.68 10.77
CA GLU A 10 24.01 -3.16 10.89
C GLU A 10 23.06 -2.37 9.99
N LEU A 11 23.21 -1.05 9.96
CA LEU A 11 22.41 -0.20 9.09
C LEU A 11 22.72 -0.44 7.61
N LYS A 12 24.00 -0.61 7.24
CA LYS A 12 24.39 -0.95 5.86
C LYS A 12 23.71 -2.21 5.39
N GLN A 13 23.75 -3.28 6.18
CA GLN A 13 23.07 -4.53 5.86
C GLN A 13 21.57 -4.31 5.67
N ALA A 14 20.89 -3.60 6.59
CA ALA A 14 19.46 -3.33 6.49
C ALA A 14 19.10 -2.49 5.26
N LEU A 15 19.93 -1.50 4.89
CA LEU A 15 19.75 -0.70 3.68
C LEU A 15 19.93 -1.55 2.42
N ASP A 16 20.92 -2.46 2.40
CA ASP A 16 21.15 -3.33 1.24
C ASP A 16 20.00 -4.31 1.02
N GLU A 17 19.43 -4.87 2.10
CA GLU A 17 18.24 -5.74 2.04
C GLU A 17 16.98 -4.98 1.57
N ALA A 18 16.92 -3.66 1.79
CA ALA A 18 15.81 -2.78 1.44
C ALA A 18 15.96 -2.10 0.07
N ARG A 19 17.05 -2.35 -0.67
CA ARG A 19 17.27 -1.72 -1.98
C ARG A 19 16.26 -2.21 -3.01
N THR A 20 15.71 -1.26 -3.76
CA THR A 20 14.93 -1.54 -4.96
C THR A 20 15.82 -2.10 -6.08
N PRO A 21 15.24 -2.69 -7.14
CA PRO A 21 16.02 -3.11 -8.31
C PRO A 21 16.83 -1.97 -8.97
N HIS A 22 16.44 -0.71 -8.73
CA HIS A 22 17.15 0.48 -9.23
C HIS A 22 18.26 0.96 -8.29
N GLY A 23 18.56 0.22 -7.21
CA GLY A 23 19.62 0.53 -6.26
C GLY A 23 19.28 1.61 -5.24
N THR A 24 18.05 2.09 -5.19
CA THR A 24 17.57 3.09 -4.22
C THR A 24 16.89 2.44 -3.03
N VAL A 25 16.83 3.16 -1.91
CA VAL A 25 16.01 2.78 -0.74
C VAL A 25 14.96 3.86 -0.53
N ASP A 26 13.71 3.46 -0.46
CA ASP A 26 12.59 4.38 -0.29
C ASP A 26 12.66 5.12 1.05
N ASN A 27 12.24 6.39 1.05
CA ASN A 27 12.30 7.23 2.24
C ASN A 27 11.48 6.68 3.41
N VAL A 28 10.39 5.99 3.14
CA VAL A 28 9.58 5.31 4.17
C VAL A 28 10.37 4.24 4.93
N LEU A 29 11.39 3.66 4.32
CA LEU A 29 12.32 2.72 4.96
C LEU A 29 13.50 3.47 5.60
N ARG A 30 14.03 4.50 4.93
CA ARG A 30 15.15 5.30 5.44
C ARG A 30 14.85 6.01 6.76
N VAL A 31 13.58 6.32 7.08
CA VAL A 31 13.22 6.91 8.38
C VAL A 31 13.55 5.99 9.55
N HIS A 32 13.70 4.68 9.33
CA HIS A 32 14.10 3.69 10.32
C HIS A 32 15.62 3.64 10.57
N SER A 33 16.42 4.50 9.91
CA SER A 33 17.91 4.44 9.95
C SER A 33 18.54 4.49 11.35
N LEU A 34 17.84 5.06 12.34
CA LEU A 34 18.30 5.06 13.74
C LEU A 34 18.03 3.73 14.48
N ARG A 35 17.23 2.85 13.90
CA ARG A 35 16.87 1.54 14.47
C ARG A 35 16.71 0.51 13.34
N PRO A 36 17.78 -0.05 12.78
CA PRO A 36 17.74 -0.95 11.62
C PRO A 36 16.80 -2.13 11.77
N ASN A 37 16.62 -2.67 12.97
CA ASN A 37 15.69 -3.75 13.22
C ASN A 37 14.21 -3.37 12.94
N THR A 38 13.84 -2.09 13.12
CA THR A 38 12.49 -1.63 12.75
C THR A 38 12.32 -1.53 11.23
N MET A 39 13.39 -1.25 10.48
CA MET A 39 13.40 -1.32 9.01
C MET A 39 13.15 -2.76 8.54
N LYS A 40 13.85 -3.74 9.12
CA LYS A 40 13.65 -5.16 8.82
C LYS A 40 12.21 -5.61 9.12
N GLY A 41 11.65 -5.21 10.26
CA GLY A 41 10.26 -5.49 10.61
C GLY A 41 9.26 -4.87 9.64
N HIS A 42 9.47 -3.62 9.23
CA HIS A 42 8.65 -2.95 8.21
C HIS A 42 8.71 -3.71 6.88
N MET A 43 9.90 -4.06 6.41
CA MET A 43 10.08 -4.81 5.17
C MET A 43 9.41 -6.18 5.21
N ALA A 44 9.51 -6.90 6.34
CA ALA A 44 8.88 -8.20 6.50
C ALA A 44 7.35 -8.08 6.40
N LEU A 45 6.76 -7.09 7.10
CA LEU A 45 5.32 -6.82 7.03
C LEU A 45 4.89 -6.41 5.62
N TYR A 46 5.60 -5.49 4.99
CA TYR A 46 5.32 -5.02 3.64
C TYR A 46 5.31 -6.16 2.63
N LYS A 47 6.35 -7.00 2.64
CA LYS A 47 6.46 -8.15 1.74
C LYS A 47 5.34 -9.16 1.97
N SER A 48 5.01 -9.48 3.22
CA SER A 48 3.95 -10.43 3.53
C SER A 48 2.56 -9.93 3.16
N CYS A 49 2.33 -8.62 3.17
CA CYS A 49 1.02 -8.05 2.82
C CYS A 49 0.82 -7.86 1.31
N LEU A 50 1.86 -7.41 0.59
CA LEU A 50 1.71 -6.98 -0.81
C LEU A 50 2.40 -7.90 -1.83
N HIS A 51 3.42 -8.65 -1.41
CA HIS A 51 4.28 -9.42 -2.33
C HIS A 51 4.42 -10.89 -1.93
N ASP A 52 3.50 -11.41 -1.12
CA ASP A 52 3.49 -12.84 -0.79
C ASP A 52 2.80 -13.64 -1.91
N ASP A 53 3.43 -14.74 -2.34
CA ASP A 53 2.93 -15.59 -3.41
C ASP A 53 1.58 -16.24 -3.08
N THR A 54 1.17 -16.25 -1.82
CA THR A 54 -0.14 -16.74 -1.37
C THR A 54 -1.27 -15.71 -1.49
N ASN A 55 -0.95 -14.45 -1.85
CA ASN A 55 -1.97 -13.43 -2.08
C ASN A 55 -2.89 -13.81 -3.23
N THR A 56 -4.19 -13.85 -2.97
CA THR A 56 -5.22 -14.19 -3.97
C THR A 56 -5.76 -12.97 -4.70
N LEU A 57 -5.57 -11.76 -4.15
CA LEU A 57 -6.00 -10.53 -4.80
C LEU A 57 -5.00 -10.10 -5.88
N PRO A 58 -5.48 -9.64 -7.04
CA PRO A 58 -4.59 -9.10 -8.08
C PRO A 58 -3.76 -7.92 -7.54
N GLU A 59 -2.49 -7.87 -7.88
CA GLU A 59 -1.55 -6.86 -7.39
C GLU A 59 -2.00 -5.41 -7.71
N TRP A 60 -2.58 -5.20 -8.91
CA TRP A 60 -3.14 -3.90 -9.28
C TRP A 60 -4.24 -3.43 -8.31
N LEU A 61 -5.06 -4.36 -7.79
CA LEU A 61 -6.13 -4.05 -6.85
C LEU A 61 -5.55 -3.73 -5.46
N GLN A 62 -4.54 -4.47 -5.01
CA GLN A 62 -3.85 -4.21 -3.74
C GLN A 62 -3.22 -2.81 -3.75
N GLU A 63 -2.52 -2.45 -4.82
CA GLU A 63 -1.93 -1.11 -5.00
C GLU A 63 -3.01 -0.02 -5.11
N THR A 64 -4.16 -0.33 -5.70
CA THR A 64 -5.30 0.59 -5.78
C THR A 64 -5.94 0.82 -4.41
N ILE A 65 -6.10 -0.23 -3.59
CA ILE A 65 -6.56 -0.11 -2.20
C ILE A 65 -5.58 0.73 -1.38
N SER A 66 -4.29 0.48 -1.50
CA SER A 66 -3.23 1.24 -0.82
C SER A 66 -3.25 2.72 -1.22
N SER A 67 -3.52 3.00 -2.51
CA SER A 67 -3.72 4.36 -3.02
C SER A 67 -4.95 5.03 -2.39
N TYR A 68 -6.05 4.30 -2.25
CA TYR A 68 -7.26 4.82 -1.63
C TYR A 68 -7.06 5.13 -0.14
N VAL A 69 -6.43 4.24 0.61
CA VAL A 69 -6.04 4.50 2.01
C VAL A 69 -5.14 5.74 2.10
N SER A 70 -4.23 5.93 1.17
CA SER A 70 -3.36 7.11 1.12
C SER A 70 -4.16 8.41 0.88
N ILE A 71 -5.17 8.37 0.02
CA ILE A 71 -6.10 9.50 -0.22
C ILE A 71 -6.86 9.82 1.07
N LEU A 72 -7.42 8.81 1.73
CA LEU A 72 -8.20 8.96 2.96
C LEU A 72 -7.37 9.59 4.09
N ASN A 73 -6.10 9.23 4.19
CA ASN A 73 -5.14 9.77 5.15
C ASN A 73 -4.49 11.08 4.71
N SER A 74 -4.83 11.62 3.53
CA SER A 74 -4.20 12.81 2.95
C SER A 74 -2.67 12.70 2.86
N CYS A 75 -2.16 11.49 2.60
CA CYS A 75 -0.73 11.21 2.50
C CYS A 75 -0.29 11.17 1.02
N GLU A 76 0.15 12.32 0.50
CA GLU A 76 0.53 12.46 -0.90
C GLU A 76 1.74 11.59 -1.27
N TYR A 77 2.74 11.49 -0.38
CA TYR A 77 3.92 10.62 -0.60
C TYR A 77 3.52 9.18 -0.87
N SER A 78 2.68 8.61 -0.02
CA SER A 78 2.21 7.23 -0.16
C SER A 78 1.33 7.06 -1.41
N LEU A 79 0.44 8.03 -1.66
CA LEU A 79 -0.42 8.03 -2.85
C LEU A 79 0.40 7.98 -4.15
N LEU A 80 1.43 8.81 -4.28
CA LEU A 80 2.24 8.86 -5.49
C LEU A 80 2.95 7.53 -5.76
N ASN A 81 3.46 6.88 -4.71
CA ASN A 81 4.14 5.59 -4.84
C ASN A 81 3.17 4.48 -5.26
N HIS A 82 2.11 4.27 -4.49
CA HIS A 82 1.13 3.22 -4.77
C HIS A 82 0.38 3.44 -6.07
N TRP A 83 -0.02 4.69 -6.37
CA TRP A 83 -0.74 4.97 -7.60
C TRP A 83 0.10 4.73 -8.85
N LYS A 84 1.37 5.07 -8.83
CA LYS A 84 2.28 4.78 -9.94
C LYS A 84 2.35 3.28 -10.24
N ASN A 85 2.41 2.45 -9.20
CA ASN A 85 2.41 0.99 -9.35
C ASN A 85 1.05 0.50 -9.87
N ALA A 86 -0.06 0.98 -9.28
CA ALA A 86 -1.41 0.62 -9.73
C ALA A 86 -1.62 0.96 -11.21
N GLU A 87 -1.26 2.18 -11.64
CA GLU A 87 -1.38 2.63 -13.02
C GLU A 87 -0.57 1.75 -13.99
N PHE A 88 0.66 1.40 -13.61
CA PHE A 88 1.52 0.52 -14.38
C PHE A 88 0.93 -0.88 -14.54
N LEU A 89 0.33 -1.43 -13.47
CA LEU A 89 -0.27 -2.77 -13.47
C LEU A 89 -1.62 -2.83 -14.17
N ILE A 90 -2.43 -1.76 -14.14
CA ILE A 90 -3.72 -1.67 -14.84
C ILE A 90 -3.54 -1.71 -16.35
N ARG A 91 -2.46 -1.14 -16.90
CA ARG A 91 -2.10 -1.13 -18.33
C ARG A 91 -3.17 -0.53 -19.27
N ASP A 92 -4.07 0.26 -18.72
CA ASP A 92 -5.14 0.96 -19.44
C ASP A 92 -5.25 2.36 -18.85
N LYS A 93 -4.83 3.35 -19.64
CA LYS A 93 -4.76 4.74 -19.19
C LYS A 93 -6.12 5.37 -18.94
N GLU A 94 -7.12 5.03 -19.74
CA GLU A 94 -8.48 5.54 -19.56
C GLU A 94 -9.11 4.95 -18.30
N LYS A 95 -9.00 3.63 -18.13
CA LYS A 95 -9.46 2.91 -16.93
C LYS A 95 -8.77 3.45 -15.67
N SER A 96 -7.43 3.60 -15.68
CA SER A 96 -6.69 4.10 -14.52
C SER A 96 -7.08 5.53 -14.16
N ASN A 97 -7.23 6.42 -15.13
CA ASN A 97 -7.70 7.78 -14.88
C ASN A 97 -9.10 7.80 -14.25
N LYS A 98 -10.03 7.00 -14.77
CA LYS A 98 -11.39 6.89 -14.22
C LYS A 98 -11.36 6.42 -12.76
N ILE A 99 -10.58 5.39 -12.46
CA ILE A 99 -10.39 4.89 -11.10
C ILE A 99 -9.81 5.98 -10.21
N TYR A 100 -8.72 6.63 -10.63
CA TYR A 100 -8.08 7.68 -9.85
C TYR A 100 -9.04 8.79 -9.44
N PHE A 101 -9.81 9.33 -10.40
CA PHE A 101 -10.78 10.37 -10.13
C PHE A 101 -11.93 9.91 -9.23
N SER A 102 -12.40 8.69 -9.40
CA SER A 102 -13.41 8.06 -8.53
C SER A 102 -12.92 8.02 -7.07
N LEU A 103 -11.71 7.53 -6.85
CA LEU A 103 -11.12 7.43 -5.51
C LEU A 103 -10.84 8.82 -4.89
N LYS A 104 -10.32 9.77 -5.66
CA LYS A 104 -10.09 11.16 -5.20
C LYS A 104 -11.40 11.84 -4.77
N ASN A 105 -12.51 11.51 -5.42
CA ASN A 105 -13.84 12.00 -5.08
C ASN A 105 -14.54 11.17 -3.99
N ARG A 106 -13.89 10.14 -3.45
CA ARG A 106 -14.46 9.19 -2.48
C ARG A 106 -15.75 8.52 -2.97
N LYS A 107 -15.76 8.14 -4.25
CA LYS A 107 -16.88 7.45 -4.92
C LYS A 107 -16.41 6.16 -5.59
N PRO A 108 -15.83 5.19 -4.83
CA PRO A 108 -15.36 3.94 -5.42
C PRO A 108 -16.44 3.19 -6.19
N GLN A 109 -17.72 3.35 -5.81
CA GLN A 109 -18.86 2.75 -6.51
C GLN A 109 -19.03 3.19 -7.98
N ASP A 110 -18.38 4.29 -8.40
CA ASP A 110 -18.43 4.73 -9.79
C ASP A 110 -17.55 3.84 -10.70
N CYS A 111 -16.64 3.05 -10.12
CA CYS A 111 -15.68 2.22 -10.85
C CYS A 111 -15.65 0.76 -10.43
N PHE A 112 -16.09 0.45 -9.20
CA PHE A 112 -16.00 -0.88 -8.61
C PHE A 112 -17.37 -1.44 -8.27
N THR A 113 -17.51 -2.76 -8.35
CA THR A 113 -18.71 -3.50 -7.98
C THR A 113 -18.34 -4.78 -7.22
N GLY A 114 -19.31 -5.44 -6.61
CA GLY A 114 -19.09 -6.72 -5.93
C GLY A 114 -17.97 -6.67 -4.91
N LEU A 115 -17.05 -7.63 -5.00
CA LEU A 115 -15.90 -7.78 -4.09
C LEU A 115 -15.00 -6.54 -4.06
N GLU A 116 -14.66 -6.01 -5.25
CA GLU A 116 -13.73 -4.87 -5.32
C GLU A 116 -14.29 -3.65 -4.57
N LEU A 117 -15.58 -3.38 -4.73
CA LEU A 117 -16.27 -2.32 -4.00
C LEU A 117 -16.32 -2.60 -2.50
N ALA A 118 -16.62 -3.85 -2.10
CA ALA A 118 -16.65 -4.22 -0.68
C ALA A 118 -15.30 -4.01 0.00
N LEU A 119 -14.19 -4.36 -0.68
CA LEU A 119 -12.83 -4.13 -0.20
C LEU A 119 -12.51 -2.64 -0.05
N MET A 120 -12.92 -1.80 -1.02
CA MET A 120 -12.74 -0.35 -0.93
C MET A 120 -13.53 0.24 0.24
N GLN A 121 -14.78 -0.18 0.44
CA GLN A 121 -15.62 0.26 1.56
C GLN A 121 -15.09 -0.20 2.92
N TYR A 122 -14.58 -1.44 2.97
CA TYR A 122 -13.93 -1.96 4.19
C TYR A 122 -12.67 -1.15 4.52
N ALA A 123 -11.80 -0.90 3.54
CA ALA A 123 -10.59 -0.09 3.71
C ALA A 123 -10.92 1.33 4.18
N GLU A 124 -11.96 1.96 3.58
CA GLU A 124 -12.43 3.28 4.03
C GLU A 124 -12.91 3.27 5.48
N LYS A 125 -13.77 2.31 5.82
CA LYS A 125 -14.32 2.19 7.17
C LYS A 125 -13.23 1.93 8.20
N LEU A 126 -12.29 1.00 7.90
CA LEU A 126 -11.16 0.68 8.76
C LEU A 126 -10.22 1.88 8.96
N THR A 127 -10.02 2.69 7.93
CA THR A 127 -9.13 3.86 7.97
C THR A 127 -9.75 5.02 8.75
N LEU A 128 -11.02 5.34 8.48
CA LEU A 128 -11.65 6.54 9.02
C LEU A 128 -12.41 6.32 10.34
N ARG A 129 -12.92 5.11 10.55
CA ARG A 129 -13.79 4.77 11.69
C ARG A 129 -13.55 3.34 12.17
N PRO A 130 -12.33 3.00 12.60
CA PRO A 130 -11.98 1.61 12.98
C PRO A 130 -12.85 1.06 14.13
N SER A 131 -13.33 1.92 15.04
CA SER A 131 -14.26 1.54 16.10
C SER A 131 -15.64 1.06 15.63
N ASP A 132 -16.01 1.39 14.38
CA ASP A 132 -17.30 1.02 13.81
C ASP A 132 -17.27 -0.31 13.06
N ILE A 133 -16.11 -0.94 12.95
CA ILE A 133 -15.95 -2.25 12.31
C ILE A 133 -16.73 -3.31 13.08
N LYS A 134 -17.54 -4.07 12.35
CA LYS A 134 -18.34 -5.18 12.86
C LYS A 134 -17.87 -6.49 12.25
N ARG A 135 -18.23 -7.60 12.86
CA ARG A 135 -17.93 -8.94 12.31
C ARG A 135 -18.40 -9.10 10.87
N ALA A 136 -19.57 -8.59 10.53
CA ALA A 136 -20.08 -8.64 9.15
C ALA A 136 -19.19 -7.93 8.13
N ASP A 137 -18.52 -6.84 8.51
CA ASP A 137 -17.59 -6.14 7.61
C ASP A 137 -16.35 -7.02 7.34
N VAL A 138 -15.87 -7.73 8.36
CA VAL A 138 -14.75 -8.67 8.23
C VAL A 138 -15.16 -9.87 7.40
N ASP A 139 -16.33 -10.45 7.65
CA ASP A 139 -16.82 -11.60 6.90
C ASP A 139 -16.99 -11.28 5.41
N LEU A 140 -17.49 -10.09 5.05
CA LEU A 140 -17.54 -9.62 3.67
C LEU A 140 -16.17 -9.51 3.01
N SER A 141 -15.13 -9.12 3.75
CA SER A 141 -13.77 -9.04 3.23
C SER A 141 -13.11 -10.43 3.11
N LEU A 142 -13.48 -11.39 3.98
CA LEU A 142 -12.90 -12.74 4.04
C LEU A 142 -13.59 -13.76 3.13
N ILE A 143 -14.87 -13.57 2.76
CA ILE A 143 -15.61 -14.51 1.88
C ILE A 143 -14.92 -14.66 0.51
N HIS A 144 -13.96 -13.81 0.20
CA HIS A 144 -13.33 -13.70 -1.11
C HIS A 144 -11.80 -13.80 -1.09
N ILE A 145 -11.21 -14.10 0.09
CA ILE A 145 -9.75 -14.33 0.23
C ILE A 145 -9.49 -15.87 0.33
#